data_7693bcc19671aaac79e3bc6e228382a1
#
_entry.id   7693bcc19671aaac79e3bc6e228382a1
#
_cell.length_a   1.000
_cell.length_b   1.000
_cell.length_c   1.000
_cell.angle_alpha   90.00
_cell.angle_beta   90.00
_cell.angle_gamma   90.00
#
_symmetry.space_group_name_H-M   'P 1'
#
loop_
_entity.id
_entity.type
_entity.pdbx_description
1 polymer ?
#
loop_
_entity_poly.entity_id
_entity_poly.type
_entity_poly.pdbx_seq_one_letter_code
_entity_poly.pdbx_strand_id
1 'polypeptide(L)'
;MYNRRYEKVFLMLRQETAGYALGKRPPWGSCVMEIKNGQGRLQLTVQGLRRGVYSVYVMLGENPAETLFCGELRPTGKEGQGELKWDFSPDALGHGKKAEDFQTVVLLAEEGKSGAVSAPLTAFFGKKKDWKREFQPNRPVKEPEKADEIHLQAAEAAVLPMRPRAEAARKAEIAKKTEKTEK
;
A
#
# COMPACT_ATOMS: atom_id res chain seq x y z
N MET A 1 31.68 -15.21 13.95
CA MET A 1 30.82 -15.21 15.16
C MET A 1 29.50 -14.57 14.79
N TYR A 2 28.43 -15.31 14.73
CA TYR A 2 27.09 -14.75 14.55
C TYR A 2 26.69 -14.07 15.86
N ASN A 3 26.70 -12.74 15.86
CA ASN A 3 26.18 -11.97 16.97
C ASN A 3 24.65 -12.12 16.94
N ARG A 4 24.10 -12.99 17.80
CA ARG A 4 22.64 -13.17 17.95
C ARG A 4 22.08 -11.95 18.68
N ARG A 5 21.96 -10.83 17.96
CA ARG A 5 21.32 -9.64 18.50
C ARG A 5 19.82 -9.86 18.51
N TYR A 6 19.24 -9.75 19.69
CA TYR A 6 17.80 -9.65 19.86
C TYR A 6 17.48 -8.30 20.49
N GLU A 7 16.66 -7.53 19.84
CA GLU A 7 16.20 -6.24 20.30
C GLU A 7 14.72 -6.12 20.01
N LYS A 8 13.95 -5.62 20.97
CA LYS A 8 12.53 -5.35 20.82
C LYS A 8 12.20 -4.00 21.44
N VAL A 9 11.65 -3.09 20.63
CA VAL A 9 11.24 -1.76 21.06
C VAL A 9 9.74 -1.63 20.83
N PHE A 10 9.04 -1.14 21.85
CA PHE A 10 7.61 -0.86 21.79
C PHE A 10 7.38 0.65 21.91
N LEU A 11 6.64 1.21 20.96
CA LEU A 11 6.33 2.62 20.89
C LEU A 11 4.81 2.82 20.81
N MET A 12 4.32 3.86 21.47
CA MET A 12 2.93 4.29 21.33
C MET A 12 2.82 5.36 20.24
N LEU A 13 1.97 5.11 19.25
CA LEU A 13 1.56 6.10 18.27
C LEU A 13 0.57 7.06 18.92
N ARG A 14 0.90 8.34 18.91
CA ARG A 14 0.08 9.40 19.48
C ARG A 14 -0.45 10.32 18.41
N GLN A 15 -1.63 10.86 18.64
CA GLN A 15 -2.21 11.85 17.75
C GLN A 15 -1.31 13.09 17.66
N GLU A 16 -0.94 13.47 16.44
CA GLU A 16 -0.18 14.67 16.13
C GLU A 16 -1.08 15.72 15.47
N THR A 17 -1.93 15.30 14.51
CA THR A 17 -2.88 16.18 13.84
C THR A 17 -4.30 15.70 14.10
N ALA A 18 -5.19 16.63 14.44
CA ALA A 18 -6.61 16.35 14.65
C ALA A 18 -7.36 16.19 13.30
N GLY A 19 -8.59 15.68 13.35
CA GLY A 19 -9.45 15.56 12.15
C GLY A 19 -9.45 14.19 11.49
N TYR A 20 -8.67 13.24 11.97
CA TYR A 20 -8.55 11.88 11.40
C TYR A 20 -9.22 10.81 12.25
N ALA A 21 -9.90 11.20 13.33
CA ALA A 21 -10.64 10.29 14.17
C ALA A 21 -11.89 9.75 13.45
N LEU A 22 -12.15 8.45 13.58
CA LEU A 22 -13.38 7.83 13.09
C LEU A 22 -14.59 8.17 13.98
N GLY A 23 -14.36 8.50 15.24
CA GLY A 23 -15.40 8.80 16.22
C GLY A 23 -14.99 9.93 17.16
N LYS A 24 -15.56 9.92 18.37
CA LYS A 24 -15.27 10.97 19.38
C LYS A 24 -13.89 10.81 20.05
N ARG A 25 -13.31 9.61 20.03
CA ARG A 25 -12.01 9.33 20.63
C ARG A 25 -10.89 9.59 19.63
N PRO A 26 -9.75 10.17 20.07
CA PRO A 26 -8.60 10.34 19.21
C PRO A 26 -8.09 8.98 18.71
N PRO A 27 -7.57 8.90 17.46
CA PRO A 27 -6.92 7.71 16.99
C PRO A 27 -5.65 7.45 17.80
N TRP A 28 -5.31 6.19 17.94
CA TRP A 28 -4.12 5.74 18.64
C TRP A 28 -3.57 4.47 18.01
N GLY A 29 -2.40 4.06 18.41
CA GLY A 29 -1.81 2.83 17.91
C GLY A 29 -0.54 2.46 18.63
N SER A 30 0.05 1.37 18.19
CA SER A 30 1.35 0.89 18.66
C SER A 30 2.25 0.57 17.46
N CYS A 31 3.54 0.74 17.68
CA CYS A 31 4.59 0.35 16.77
C CYS A 31 5.56 -0.56 17.52
N VAL A 32 5.80 -1.74 17.01
CA VAL A 32 6.75 -2.69 17.56
C VAL A 32 7.86 -2.89 16.55
N MET A 33 9.10 -2.57 16.94
CA MET A 33 10.29 -2.93 16.19
C MET A 33 10.93 -4.14 16.85
N GLU A 34 11.19 -5.18 16.08
CA GLU A 34 11.90 -6.38 16.52
C GLU A 34 13.07 -6.66 15.59
N ILE A 35 14.25 -6.83 16.16
CA ILE A 35 15.46 -7.27 15.46
C ILE A 35 15.86 -8.62 16.01
N LYS A 36 15.94 -9.63 15.14
CA LYS A 36 16.32 -10.99 15.51
C LYS A 36 17.15 -11.62 14.41
N ASN A 37 18.33 -12.12 14.79
CA ASN A 37 19.21 -12.85 13.88
C ASN A 37 19.55 -12.09 12.58
N GLY A 38 19.77 -10.77 12.64
CA GLY A 38 20.10 -9.94 11.49
C GLY A 38 18.90 -9.57 10.60
N GLN A 39 17.68 -9.86 11.03
CA GLN A 39 16.45 -9.44 10.37
C GLN A 39 15.68 -8.49 11.28
N GLY A 40 15.20 -7.40 10.73
CA GLY A 40 14.36 -6.41 11.40
C GLY A 40 12.92 -6.50 10.90
N ARG A 41 11.98 -6.29 11.79
CA ARG A 41 10.54 -6.15 11.49
C ARG A 41 9.97 -4.98 12.26
N LEU A 42 9.25 -4.13 11.54
CA LEU A 42 8.43 -3.08 12.11
C LEU A 42 6.96 -3.44 11.91
N GLN A 43 6.22 -3.52 13.00
CA GLN A 43 4.77 -3.80 12.98
C GLN A 43 4.03 -2.63 13.58
N LEU A 44 3.15 -2.01 12.80
CA LEU A 44 2.23 -0.97 13.22
C LEU A 44 0.83 -1.54 13.35
N THR A 45 0.16 -1.15 14.43
CA THR A 45 -1.27 -1.40 14.62
C THR A 45 -1.93 -0.10 15.03
N VAL A 46 -3.01 0.28 14.36
CA VAL A 46 -3.74 1.53 14.62
C VAL A 46 -5.21 1.25 14.84
N GLN A 47 -5.86 2.13 15.60
CA GLN A 47 -7.30 2.09 15.87
C GLN A 47 -7.87 3.50 15.88
N GLY A 48 -9.15 3.62 15.54
CA GLY A 48 -9.88 4.88 15.57
C GLY A 48 -9.56 5.82 14.41
N LEU A 49 -8.83 5.37 13.38
CA LEU A 49 -8.60 6.16 12.17
C LEU A 49 -9.79 6.10 11.22
N ARG A 50 -10.17 7.24 10.65
CA ARG A 50 -11.15 7.27 9.57
C ARG A 50 -10.63 6.55 8.33
N ARG A 51 -11.52 6.11 7.47
CA ARG A 51 -11.16 5.46 6.20
C ARG A 51 -10.34 6.40 5.32
N GLY A 52 -9.29 5.87 4.71
CA GLY A 52 -8.36 6.60 3.87
C GLY A 52 -7.13 5.77 3.57
N VAL A 53 -6.21 6.34 2.80
CA VAL A 53 -4.89 5.78 2.55
C VAL A 53 -3.89 6.57 3.37
N TYR A 54 -3.07 5.87 4.14
CA TYR A 54 -2.05 6.47 4.99
C TYR A 54 -0.70 5.88 4.64
N SER A 55 0.23 6.74 4.31
CA SER A 55 1.61 6.34 4.02
C SER A 55 2.44 6.33 5.30
N VAL A 56 3.14 5.24 5.56
CA VAL A 56 3.99 5.07 6.73
C VAL A 56 5.44 5.30 6.36
N TYR A 57 6.09 6.16 7.12
CA TYR A 57 7.51 6.47 6.97
C TYR A 57 8.25 6.30 8.29
N VAL A 58 9.53 5.90 8.20
CA VAL A 58 10.49 5.98 9.28
C VAL A 58 11.52 7.02 8.92
N MET A 59 11.79 7.93 9.85
CA MET A 59 12.85 8.93 9.72
C MET A 59 14.13 8.44 10.40
N LEU A 60 15.27 8.65 9.73
CA LEU A 60 16.58 8.22 10.17
C LEU A 60 17.50 9.42 10.35
N GLY A 61 18.29 9.39 11.41
CA GLY A 61 19.31 10.41 11.64
C GLY A 61 18.75 11.78 12.04
N GLU A 62 19.64 12.76 12.20
CA GLU A 62 19.28 14.06 12.75
C GLU A 62 19.29 15.20 11.73
N ASN A 63 20.16 15.17 10.69
CA ASN A 63 20.24 16.25 9.72
C ASN A 63 21.01 15.84 8.45
N PRO A 64 20.44 15.98 7.27
CA PRO A 64 19.01 15.98 7.02
C PRO A 64 18.41 14.62 7.39
N ALA A 65 17.20 14.60 7.88
CA ALA A 65 16.53 13.35 8.19
C ALA A 65 16.24 12.60 6.89
N GLU A 66 16.79 11.42 6.76
CA GLU A 66 16.43 10.52 5.67
C GLU A 66 15.10 9.83 5.99
N THR A 67 14.26 9.66 5.00
CA THR A 67 12.96 9.01 5.17
C THR A 67 12.91 7.71 4.41
N LEU A 68 12.46 6.65 5.08
CA LEU A 68 12.17 5.36 4.46
C LEU A 68 10.68 5.14 4.38
N PHE A 69 10.19 4.86 3.20
CA PHE A 69 8.80 4.45 2.99
C PHE A 69 8.63 2.98 3.39
N CYS A 70 7.75 2.74 4.37
CA CYS A 70 7.50 1.38 4.89
C CYS A 70 6.29 0.72 4.24
N GLY A 71 5.37 1.50 3.68
CA GLY A 71 4.17 0.98 3.03
C GLY A 71 2.94 1.86 3.26
N GLU A 72 1.82 1.39 2.74
CA GLU A 72 0.51 2.03 2.89
C GLU A 72 -0.34 1.27 3.91
N LEU A 73 -1.02 2.00 4.77
CA LEU A 73 -1.96 1.47 5.75
C LEU A 73 -3.36 1.96 5.38
N ARG A 74 -4.32 1.04 5.32
CA ARG A 74 -5.72 1.32 4.99
C ARG A 74 -6.61 0.83 6.13
N PRO A 75 -7.07 1.72 7.01
CA PRO A 75 -7.96 1.33 8.09
C PRO A 75 -9.27 0.76 7.56
N THR A 76 -9.70 -0.33 8.15
CA THR A 76 -10.92 -1.06 7.78
C THR A 76 -11.83 -1.27 8.99
N GLY A 77 -13.03 -1.76 8.74
CA GLY A 77 -14.00 -2.09 9.78
C GLY A 77 -14.67 -0.89 10.44
N LYS A 78 -15.47 -1.19 11.47
CA LYS A 78 -16.24 -0.19 12.22
C LYS A 78 -15.39 0.59 13.22
N GLU A 79 -14.24 0.06 13.59
CA GLU A 79 -13.35 0.65 14.58
C GLU A 79 -12.15 1.39 13.95
N GLY A 80 -12.07 1.45 12.61
CA GLY A 80 -10.96 2.09 11.92
C GLY A 80 -9.62 1.46 12.26
N GLN A 81 -9.56 0.12 12.23
CA GLN A 81 -8.35 -0.64 12.52
C GLN A 81 -7.49 -0.81 11.28
N GLY A 82 -6.19 -0.73 11.45
CA GLY A 82 -5.23 -1.01 10.40
C GLY A 82 -3.95 -1.61 10.95
N GLU A 83 -3.31 -2.44 10.14
CA GLU A 83 -2.04 -3.07 10.44
C GLU A 83 -1.10 -2.94 9.25
N LEU A 84 0.17 -2.68 9.54
CA LEU A 84 1.25 -2.71 8.57
C LEU A 84 2.42 -3.50 9.15
N LYS A 85 2.99 -4.38 8.34
CA LYS A 85 4.24 -5.09 8.62
C LYS A 85 5.27 -4.73 7.56
N TRP A 86 6.44 -4.32 8.02
CA TRP A 86 7.56 -4.00 7.16
C TRP A 86 8.81 -4.72 7.65
N ASP A 87 9.37 -5.56 6.78
CA ASP A 87 10.62 -6.28 7.05
C ASP A 87 11.79 -5.51 6.45
N PHE A 88 12.91 -5.44 7.18
CA PHE A 88 14.09 -4.67 6.78
C PHE A 88 15.39 -5.32 7.24
N SER A 89 16.50 -4.91 6.63
CA SER A 89 17.84 -5.29 7.06
C SER A 89 18.37 -4.26 8.06
N PRO A 90 18.56 -4.60 9.36
CA PRO A 90 18.88 -3.63 10.39
C PRO A 90 20.25 -2.94 10.22
N ASP A 91 21.17 -3.58 9.52
CA ASP A 91 22.51 -3.07 9.29
C ASP A 91 22.70 -2.39 7.91
N ALA A 92 21.65 -2.41 7.07
CA ALA A 92 21.71 -1.91 5.69
C ALA A 92 20.39 -1.25 5.27
N LEU A 93 20.06 -0.11 5.87
CA LEU A 93 18.86 0.68 5.54
C LEU A 93 19.06 1.64 4.37
N GLY A 94 20.25 1.66 3.77
CA GLY A 94 20.66 2.61 2.74
C GLY A 94 21.56 3.72 3.32
N HIS A 95 22.39 4.32 2.47
CA HIS A 95 23.28 5.45 2.81
C HIS A 95 24.11 5.26 4.10
N GLY A 96 24.45 4.00 4.45
CA GLY A 96 25.21 3.68 5.66
C GLY A 96 24.42 3.76 6.96
N LYS A 97 23.11 3.94 6.91
CA LYS A 97 22.22 3.99 8.09
C LYS A 97 21.85 2.60 8.59
N LYS A 98 21.60 2.53 9.89
CA LYS A 98 21.21 1.31 10.61
C LYS A 98 19.93 1.52 11.39
N ALA A 99 19.36 0.43 11.92
CA ALA A 99 18.17 0.50 12.75
C ALA A 99 18.33 1.36 14.03
N GLU A 100 19.57 1.52 14.50
CA GLU A 100 19.90 2.40 15.63
C GLU A 100 19.67 3.88 15.32
N ASP A 101 19.65 4.25 14.04
CA ASP A 101 19.40 5.62 13.57
C ASP A 101 17.90 5.95 13.48
N PHE A 102 17.00 5.01 13.79
CA PHE A 102 15.55 5.26 13.82
C PHE A 102 15.20 6.32 14.85
N GLN A 103 14.47 7.35 14.41
CA GLN A 103 14.07 8.44 15.27
C GLN A 103 12.57 8.59 15.41
N THR A 104 11.86 8.57 14.30
CA THR A 104 10.44 8.85 14.29
C THR A 104 9.74 7.96 13.30
N VAL A 105 8.60 7.40 13.71
CA VAL A 105 7.64 6.77 12.80
C VAL A 105 6.51 7.76 12.58
N VAL A 106 6.21 8.04 11.30
CA VAL A 106 5.19 9.01 10.90
C VAL A 106 4.16 8.32 10.02
N LEU A 107 2.91 8.49 10.38
CA LEU A 107 1.77 8.10 9.55
C LEU A 107 1.23 9.34 8.86
N LEU A 108 1.32 9.41 7.55
CA LEU A 108 0.86 10.54 6.75
C LEU A 108 -0.47 10.23 6.08
N ALA A 109 -1.39 11.18 6.15
CA ALA A 109 -2.62 11.12 5.39
C ALA A 109 -2.36 11.58 3.95
N GLU A 110 -2.83 10.80 2.98
CA GLU A 110 -2.89 11.22 1.59
C GLU A 110 -4.12 12.12 1.39
N GLU A 111 -4.01 13.37 1.76
CA GLU A 111 -5.01 14.38 1.41
C GLU A 111 -4.54 15.15 0.18
N GLY A 112 -5.38 15.08 -0.88
CA GLY A 112 -5.08 15.59 -2.19
C GLY A 112 -4.62 17.05 -2.25
N LYS A 113 -3.95 17.39 -3.32
CA LYS A 113 -3.70 18.71 -3.97
C LYS A 113 -3.08 19.85 -3.17
N SER A 114 -3.08 19.86 -1.85
CA SER A 114 -2.66 21.03 -1.04
C SER A 114 -1.18 21.04 -0.66
N GLY A 115 -0.41 19.99 -0.91
CA GLY A 115 1.02 19.93 -0.53
C GLY A 115 1.31 20.00 0.98
N ALA A 116 0.30 20.19 1.82
CA ALA A 116 0.47 20.22 3.25
C ALA A 116 0.62 18.79 3.80
N VAL A 117 1.71 18.55 4.52
CA VAL A 117 1.96 17.28 5.19
C VAL A 117 1.10 17.19 6.43
N SER A 118 0.14 16.27 6.43
CA SER A 118 -0.72 16.00 7.57
C SER A 118 -0.42 14.63 8.16
N ALA A 119 0.00 14.61 9.43
CA ALA A 119 0.36 13.39 10.13
C ALA A 119 -0.64 13.11 11.25
N PRO A 120 -1.60 12.20 11.05
CA PRO A 120 -2.53 11.81 12.11
C PRO A 120 -1.84 11.24 13.35
N LEU A 121 -0.84 10.38 13.14
CA LEU A 121 -0.16 9.67 14.21
C LEU A 121 1.35 9.71 14.04
N THR A 122 2.06 9.83 15.15
CA THR A 122 3.52 9.76 15.21
C THR A 122 3.99 8.96 16.42
N ALA A 123 5.17 8.35 16.32
CA ALA A 123 5.88 7.74 17.44
C ALA A 123 7.36 8.07 17.38
N PHE A 124 8.01 8.20 18.53
CA PHE A 124 9.42 8.59 18.64
C PHE A 124 10.22 7.50 19.34
N PHE A 125 11.38 7.12 18.78
CA PHE A 125 12.33 6.19 19.39
C PHE A 125 13.12 6.79 20.55
N GLY A 126 13.01 8.10 20.74
CA GLY A 126 13.67 8.83 21.80
C GLY A 126 12.85 10.05 22.23
N LYS A 127 13.52 11.18 22.39
CA LYS A 127 12.82 12.43 22.72
C LYS A 127 12.02 12.94 21.53
N LYS A 128 10.84 13.52 21.82
CA LYS A 128 10.03 14.18 20.78
C LYS A 128 10.81 15.31 20.13
N LYS A 129 10.91 15.30 18.80
CA LYS A 129 11.57 16.32 17.96
C LYS A 129 10.57 16.94 17.01
N ASP A 130 10.91 18.13 16.50
CA ASP A 130 10.14 18.77 15.41
C ASP A 130 10.55 18.17 14.06
N TRP A 131 9.96 17.04 13.75
CA TRP A 131 10.22 16.26 12.54
C TRP A 131 9.67 16.91 11.26
N LYS A 132 8.68 17.81 11.37
CA LYS A 132 7.97 18.39 10.20
C LYS A 132 8.87 19.24 9.33
N ARG A 133 9.84 19.92 9.91
CA ARG A 133 10.80 20.79 9.18
C ARG A 133 11.79 19.98 8.36
N GLU A 134 12.10 18.78 8.79
CA GLU A 134 13.14 17.93 8.20
C GLU A 134 12.53 16.84 7.29
N PHE A 135 11.22 16.72 7.28
CA PHE A 135 10.55 15.67 6.54
C PHE A 135 10.54 15.92 5.03
N GLN A 136 11.22 15.04 4.30
CA GLN A 136 11.16 14.96 2.85
C GLN A 136 10.64 13.57 2.46
N PRO A 137 9.42 13.46 1.91
CA PRO A 137 8.86 12.17 1.54
C PRO A 137 9.63 11.59 0.36
N ASN A 138 10.42 10.56 0.62
CA ASN A 138 11.05 9.75 -0.41
C ASN A 138 10.12 8.57 -0.73
N ARG A 139 9.12 8.83 -1.56
CA ARG A 139 8.21 7.78 -2.04
C ARG A 139 8.87 7.14 -3.26
N PRO A 140 9.08 5.79 -3.27
CA PRO A 140 9.44 5.13 -4.51
C PRO A 140 8.32 5.41 -5.52
N VAL A 141 8.69 5.97 -6.66
CA VAL A 141 7.76 6.16 -7.77
C VAL A 141 7.21 4.77 -8.09
N LYS A 142 5.92 4.57 -7.88
CA LYS A 142 5.25 3.37 -8.39
C LYS A 142 5.47 3.43 -9.90
N GLU A 143 6.33 2.58 -10.44
CA GLU A 143 6.30 2.33 -11.88
C GLU A 143 4.86 1.95 -12.20
N PRO A 144 4.24 2.58 -13.23
CA PRO A 144 2.92 2.19 -13.64
C PRO A 144 2.99 0.70 -13.95
N GLU A 145 2.22 -0.09 -13.21
CA GLU A 145 2.07 -1.51 -13.51
C GLU A 145 1.75 -1.61 -14.99
N LYS A 146 2.64 -2.24 -15.75
CA LYS A 146 2.43 -2.64 -17.14
C LYS A 146 1.37 -3.74 -17.19
N ALA A 147 0.18 -3.47 -16.70
CA ALA A 147 -0.92 -4.42 -16.63
C ALA A 147 -1.84 -4.36 -17.84
N ASP A 148 -1.71 -3.37 -18.73
CA ASP A 148 -2.69 -3.18 -19.80
C ASP A 148 -2.23 -3.54 -21.21
N GLU A 149 -0.94 -3.89 -21.41
CA GLU A 149 -0.49 -4.28 -22.77
C GLU A 149 -0.75 -5.75 -23.12
N ILE A 150 -1.03 -6.62 -22.14
CA ILE A 150 -1.29 -8.05 -22.43
C ILE A 150 -2.74 -8.28 -22.88
N HIS A 151 -3.68 -7.40 -22.56
CA HIS A 151 -5.07 -7.57 -22.97
C HIS A 151 -5.40 -7.05 -24.36
N LEU A 152 -4.63 -6.12 -24.93
CA LEU A 152 -4.89 -5.64 -26.30
C LEU A 152 -4.41 -6.61 -27.38
N GLN A 153 -3.35 -7.36 -27.14
CA GLN A 153 -2.87 -8.36 -28.13
C GLN A 153 -3.71 -9.64 -28.17
N ALA A 154 -4.43 -9.97 -27.10
CA ALA A 154 -5.34 -11.10 -27.08
C ALA A 154 -6.70 -10.81 -27.75
N ALA A 155 -7.08 -9.54 -27.90
CA ALA A 155 -8.32 -9.16 -28.57
C ALA A 155 -8.17 -9.09 -30.10
N GLU A 156 -6.97 -8.87 -30.61
CA GLU A 156 -6.74 -8.78 -32.07
C GLU A 156 -6.56 -10.15 -32.75
N ALA A 157 -6.25 -11.20 -31.98
CA ALA A 157 -6.10 -12.57 -32.50
C ALA A 157 -7.41 -13.38 -32.57
N ALA A 158 -8.53 -12.83 -32.08
CA ALA A 158 -9.83 -13.51 -32.02
C ALA A 158 -10.80 -13.15 -33.16
N VAL A 159 -10.39 -12.33 -34.11
CA VAL A 159 -11.20 -12.08 -35.33
C VAL A 159 -10.84 -13.08 -36.39
N LEU A 160 -11.25 -14.33 -36.23
CA LEU A 160 -11.36 -15.29 -37.32
C LEU A 160 -12.62 -14.97 -38.12
N PRO A 161 -12.58 -14.90 -39.44
CA PRO A 161 -13.75 -14.62 -40.27
C PRO A 161 -14.72 -15.79 -40.15
N MET A 162 -15.89 -15.51 -39.58
CA MET A 162 -17.03 -16.44 -39.58
C MET A 162 -17.42 -16.71 -41.02
N ARG A 163 -17.13 -17.91 -41.52
CA ARG A 163 -17.69 -18.42 -42.77
C ARG A 163 -19.20 -18.50 -42.65
N PRO A 164 -19.95 -18.01 -43.64
CA PRO A 164 -21.42 -18.10 -43.64
C PRO A 164 -21.84 -19.54 -43.97
N ARG A 165 -22.17 -20.32 -42.91
CA ARG A 165 -22.65 -21.71 -43.07
C ARG A 165 -24.17 -21.82 -42.82
N ALA A 166 -24.87 -20.71 -42.76
CA ALA A 166 -26.30 -20.70 -42.46
C ALA A 166 -27.23 -20.51 -43.66
N GLU A 167 -26.73 -20.24 -44.87
CA GLU A 167 -27.59 -20.01 -46.03
C GLU A 167 -27.87 -21.27 -46.85
N ALA A 168 -27.00 -22.27 -46.78
CA ALA A 168 -27.24 -23.53 -47.52
C ALA A 168 -28.31 -24.42 -46.88
N ALA A 169 -28.53 -24.33 -45.59
CA ALA A 169 -29.57 -25.16 -44.89
C ALA A 169 -30.99 -24.64 -45.07
N ARG A 170 -31.17 -23.34 -45.30
CA ARG A 170 -32.51 -22.76 -45.53
C ARG A 170 -33.07 -22.96 -46.93
N LYS A 171 -32.23 -23.10 -47.95
CA LYS A 171 -32.66 -23.40 -49.32
C LYS A 171 -33.09 -24.84 -49.50
N ALA A 172 -32.55 -25.79 -48.72
CA ALA A 172 -32.93 -27.19 -48.80
C ALA A 172 -34.27 -27.50 -48.16
N GLU A 173 -34.70 -26.69 -47.17
CA GLU A 173 -35.96 -26.90 -46.45
C GLU A 173 -37.17 -26.31 -47.19
N ILE A 174 -36.96 -25.23 -47.95
CA ILE A 174 -38.01 -24.64 -48.81
C ILE A 174 -38.31 -25.50 -50.02
N ALA A 175 -37.33 -26.18 -50.61
CA ALA A 175 -37.53 -27.10 -51.76
C ALA A 175 -38.30 -28.36 -51.38
N LYS A 176 -38.21 -28.85 -50.14
CA LYS A 176 -38.98 -30.03 -49.68
C LYS A 176 -40.45 -29.76 -49.33
N LYS A 177 -40.80 -28.49 -49.12
CA LYS A 177 -42.14 -28.11 -48.70
C LYS A 177 -43.08 -27.82 -49.88
N THR A 178 -42.56 -27.55 -51.07
CA THR A 178 -43.33 -27.33 -52.29
C THR A 178 -43.70 -28.61 -53.04
N GLU A 179 -42.99 -29.72 -52.76
CA GLU A 179 -43.25 -31.02 -53.45
C GLU A 179 -44.34 -31.85 -52.75
N LYS A 180 -44.88 -31.40 -51.62
CA LYS A 180 -45.87 -32.13 -50.81
C LYS A 180 -47.31 -31.55 -50.91
N THR A 181 -47.54 -30.57 -51.82
CA THR A 181 -48.85 -29.90 -51.94
C THR A 181 -49.50 -30.14 -53.34
N GLU A 182 -48.86 -30.99 -54.22
CA GLU A 182 -49.48 -31.41 -55.50
C GLU A 182 -49.58 -32.94 -55.56
N LYS A 183 -50.47 -33.49 -54.71
CA LYS A 183 -51.14 -34.78 -54.94
C LYS A 183 -52.39 -34.86 -54.13
#